data_6ac718874099649f84bc64192695f11b
#
_entry.id   6ac718874099649f84bc64192695f11b
#
_cell.length_a   1.000
_cell.length_b   1.000
_cell.length_c   1.000
_cell.angle_alpha   90.00
_cell.angle_beta   90.00
_cell.angle_gamma   90.00
#
_symmetry.space_group_name_H-M   'P 1'
#
loop_
_entity.id
_entity.type
_entity.pdbx_description
1 polymer ?
#
loop_
_entity_poly.entity_id
_entity_poly.type
_entity_poly.pdbx_seq_one_letter_code
_entity_poly.pdbx_strand_id
1 'polypeptide(L)' 'MELLVEIDVACPHCGETFPLQVDTSQGDLTMIEDCSVCCRPITLQIECRPGEIMAVREES' A
#
# COMPACT_ATOMS: atom_id res chain seq x y z
N MET A 1 -8.93 -15.61 11.77
CA MET A 1 -8.58 -15.28 10.37
C MET A 1 -7.71 -14.04 10.34
N GLU A 2 -6.62 -14.11 9.60
CA GLU A 2 -5.71 -12.96 9.48
C GLU A 2 -6.20 -12.02 8.38
N LEU A 3 -6.49 -10.78 8.73
CA LEU A 3 -6.96 -9.78 7.77
C LEU A 3 -5.85 -8.81 7.34
N LEU A 4 -4.68 -8.91 7.97
CA LEU A 4 -3.53 -8.12 7.56
C LEU A 4 -2.83 -8.84 6.40
N VAL A 5 -2.67 -8.14 5.30
CA VAL A 5 -2.03 -8.67 4.11
C VAL A 5 -0.78 -7.86 3.83
N GLU A 6 0.35 -8.54 3.67
CA GLU A 6 1.60 -7.86 3.34
C GLU A 6 1.77 -7.80 1.82
N ILE A 7 2.07 -6.62 1.32
CA ILE A 7 2.34 -6.41 -0.10
C ILE A 7 3.64 -5.65 -0.26
N ASP A 8 4.24 -5.76 -1.45
CA ASP A 8 5.42 -4.98 -1.81
C ASP A 8 4.97 -3.77 -2.64
N VAL A 9 5.40 -2.60 -2.23
CA VAL A 9 5.06 -1.34 -2.90
C VAL A 9 6.32 -0.71 -3.44
N ALA A 10 6.29 -0.30 -4.71
CA ALA A 10 7.41 0.38 -5.33
C ALA A 10 7.19 1.89 -5.30
N CYS A 11 8.22 2.62 -4.86
CA CYS A 11 8.16 4.07 -4.87
C CYS A 11 8.20 4.57 -6.32
N PRO A 12 7.23 5.39 -6.76
CA PRO A 12 7.22 5.88 -8.15
C PRO A 12 8.32 6.91 -8.44
N HIS A 13 8.99 7.43 -7.42
CA HIS A 13 10.04 8.43 -7.58
C HIS A 13 11.43 7.81 -7.67
N CYS A 14 11.75 6.91 -6.76
CA CYS A 14 13.11 6.35 -6.69
C CYS A 14 13.19 4.88 -7.09
N GLY A 15 12.05 4.22 -7.25
CA GLY A 15 12.00 2.82 -7.66
C GLY A 15 12.28 1.80 -6.58
N GLU A 16 12.47 2.24 -5.34
CA GLU A 16 12.69 1.32 -4.23
C GLU A 16 11.41 0.60 -3.87
N THR A 17 11.55 -0.68 -3.52
CA THR A 17 10.44 -1.52 -3.10
C THR A 17 10.50 -1.70 -1.59
N PHE A 18 9.38 -1.59 -0.92
CA PHE A 18 9.28 -1.79 0.51
C PHE A 18 8.02 -2.58 0.87
N PRO A 19 8.07 -3.36 1.97
CA PRO A 19 6.90 -4.10 2.40
C PRO A 19 5.91 -3.20 3.11
N LEU A 20 4.62 -3.47 2.90
CA LEU A 20 3.55 -2.73 3.53
C LEU A 20 2.48 -3.69 4.00
N GLN A 21 2.04 -3.54 5.25
CA GLN A 21 0.92 -4.31 5.78
C GLN A 21 -0.36 -3.52 5.61
N VAL A 22 -1.36 -4.16 5.02
CA VAL A 22 -2.65 -3.56 4.75
C VAL A 22 -3.72 -4.28 5.56
N ASP A 23 -4.49 -3.51 6.34
CA ASP A 23 -5.64 -4.05 7.05
C ASP A 23 -6.81 -4.09 6.07
N THR A 24 -7.18 -5.29 5.67
CA THR A 24 -8.24 -5.49 4.68
C THR A 24 -9.63 -5.65 5.29
N SER A 25 -9.75 -5.41 6.60
CA SER A 25 -11.02 -5.66 7.29
C SER A 25 -12.12 -4.68 6.90
N GLN A 26 -11.77 -3.50 6.40
CA GLN A 26 -12.73 -2.45 6.09
C GLN A 26 -12.98 -2.26 4.60
N GLY A 27 -12.40 -3.09 3.76
CA GLY A 27 -12.54 -2.95 2.31
C GLY A 27 -11.61 -1.89 1.75
N ASP A 28 -12.06 -1.20 0.70
CA ASP A 28 -11.24 -0.22 -0.01
C ASP A 28 -10.78 0.89 0.93
N LEU A 29 -9.52 1.28 0.76
CA LEU A 29 -8.94 2.32 1.61
C LEU A 29 -7.90 3.13 0.85
N THR A 30 -7.64 4.34 1.38
CA THR A 30 -6.58 5.21 0.88
C THR A 30 -5.64 5.50 2.04
N MET A 31 -4.35 5.39 1.79
CA MET A 31 -3.35 5.65 2.81
C MET A 31 -2.18 6.41 2.20
N ILE A 32 -1.43 7.10 3.06
CA ILE A 32 -0.24 7.83 2.65
C ILE A 32 0.96 7.25 3.40
N GLU A 33 1.98 6.86 2.64
CA GLU A 33 3.22 6.34 3.20
C GLU A 33 4.39 7.17 2.71
N ASP A 34 5.38 7.39 3.57
CA ASP A 34 6.58 8.11 3.18
C ASP A 34 7.64 7.11 2.73
N CYS A 35 8.24 7.39 1.57
CA CYS A 35 9.35 6.58 1.11
C CYS A 35 10.56 6.81 2.02
N SER A 36 11.18 5.72 2.50
CA SER A 36 12.33 5.83 3.39
C SER A 36 13.61 6.25 2.67
N VAL A 37 13.63 6.21 1.35
CA VAL A 37 14.81 6.56 0.55
C VAL A 37 14.75 8.01 0.08
N CYS A 38 13.68 8.41 -0.58
CA CYS A 38 13.56 9.75 -1.12
C CYS A 38 12.72 10.70 -0.25
N CYS A 39 12.12 10.19 0.82
CA CYS A 39 11.33 10.95 1.80
C CYS A 39 10.13 11.67 1.20
N ARG A 40 9.61 11.17 0.09
CA ARG A 40 8.43 11.75 -0.54
C ARG A 40 7.18 10.97 -0.16
N PRO A 41 6.06 11.67 0.04
CA PRO A 41 4.81 10.99 0.35
C PRO A 41 4.27 10.27 -0.87
N ILE A 42 3.75 9.08 -0.65
CA ILE A 42 3.13 8.25 -1.68
C ILE A 42 1.69 8.00 -1.27
N THR A 43 0.75 8.38 -2.10
CA THR A 43 -0.66 8.09 -1.84
C THR A 43 -0.98 6.75 -2.46
N LEU A 44 -1.52 5.85 -1.64
CA LEU A 44 -1.88 4.51 -2.06
C LEU A 44 -3.40 4.35 -2.01
N GLN A 45 -3.98 4.00 -3.14
CA GLN A 45 -5.39 3.66 -3.23
C GLN A 45 -5.49 2.15 -3.37
N ILE A 46 -6.08 1.51 -2.38
CA ILE A 46 -6.11 0.06 -2.29
C ILE A 46 -7.55 -0.42 -2.38
N GLU A 47 -7.81 -1.29 -3.35
CA GLU A 47 -9.08 -1.97 -3.47
C GLU A 47 -8.91 -3.36 -2.91
N CYS A 48 -9.67 -3.68 -1.86
CA CYS A 48 -9.52 -4.96 -1.21
C CYS A 48 -10.83 -5.47 -0.61
N ARG A 49 -10.83 -6.76 -0.32
CA ARG A 49 -11.85 -7.45 0.45
C ARG A 49 -11.17 -8.03 1.67
N PRO A 50 -11.91 -8.43 2.71
CA PRO A 50 -11.29 -9.07 3.87
C PRO A 50 -10.39 -10.23 3.46
N GLY A 51 -9.10 -10.10 3.77
CA GLY A 51 -8.09 -11.11 3.47
C GLY A 51 -7.55 -11.12 2.05
N GLU A 52 -7.98 -10.20 1.18
CA GLU A 52 -7.58 -10.22 -0.23
C GLU A 52 -7.38 -8.82 -0.78
N ILE A 53 -6.30 -8.62 -1.49
CA ILE A 53 -6.01 -7.35 -2.19
C ILE A 53 -6.40 -7.53 -3.66
N MET A 54 -7.24 -6.63 -4.16
CA MET A 54 -7.71 -6.68 -5.54
C MET A 54 -6.86 -5.81 -6.45
N ALA A 55 -6.54 -4.59 -6.00
CA ALA A 55 -5.74 -3.65 -6.80
C ALA A 55 -5.07 -2.65 -5.88
N VAL A 56 -3.92 -2.15 -6.30
CA VAL A 56 -3.18 -1.11 -5.60
C VAL A 56 -2.76 -0.06 -6.62
N ARG A 57 -3.07 1.20 -6.34
CA ARG A 57 -2.63 2.34 -7.14
C ARG A 57 -1.71 3.20 -6.33
N GLU A 58 -0.64 3.65 -6.96
CA GLU A 58 0.34 4.54 -6.34
C GLU A 58 0.26 5.89 -7.01
N GLU A 59 0.05 6.95 -6.21
CA GLU A 59 0.03 8.32 -6.71
C GLU A 59 1.03 9.14 -5.90
N SER A 60 1.68 10.05 -6.56
CA SER A 60 2.67 10.92 -5.92
C SER A 60 2.24 12.38 -5.99
#